data_c02a3990e473cb857d8034eec6b9da36
#
_entry.id   c02a3990e473cb857d8034eec6b9da36
#
_cell.length_a   1.000
_cell.length_b   1.000
_cell.length_c   1.000
_cell.angle_alpha   90.00
_cell.angle_beta   90.00
_cell.angle_gamma   90.00
#
_symmetry.space_group_name_H-M   'P 1'
#
loop_
_entity.id
_entity.type
_entity.pdbx_description
1 polymer ?
#
loop_
_entity_poly.entity_id
_entity_poly.type
_entity_poly.pdbx_seq_one_letter_code
_entity_poly.pdbx_strand_id
1 'polypeptide(L)'
;MLKQTMAGLRVLLVFTVLLGVLYPLGIWAVSRIPGLQSHAEGSVLTANGQAVGSSLIGIDPVPADPARDPYFHTRPTAASLPASGGSNKGGFNPDLVASVAERKAAIAQREGVSPDAVPADAVTASASGLDPDISIAYADLQIARVARNTGLPGAAVRALVAKYTSGDGIGIPGVNVPELNLAVAQAEAH
;
A
#
# COMPACT_ATOMS: atom_id res chain seq x y z
N MET A 1 19.41 52.29 -5.94
CA MET A 1 19.40 51.08 -5.06
C MET A 1 18.17 51.04 -4.13
N LEU A 2 17.92 52.04 -3.29
CA LEU A 2 16.81 52.02 -2.32
C LEU A 2 15.41 51.74 -2.97
N LYS A 3 15.11 52.37 -4.11
CA LYS A 3 13.82 52.15 -4.83
C LYS A 3 13.65 50.71 -5.32
N GLN A 4 14.72 50.08 -5.79
CA GLN A 4 14.73 48.69 -6.23
C GLN A 4 14.57 47.71 -5.05
N THR A 5 15.26 47.99 -3.94
CA THR A 5 15.11 47.21 -2.69
C THR A 5 13.69 47.30 -2.16
N MET A 6 13.08 48.48 -2.15
CA MET A 6 11.67 48.65 -1.72
C MET A 6 10.70 47.98 -2.67
N ALA A 7 10.93 47.99 -3.99
CA ALA A 7 10.11 47.24 -4.94
C ALA A 7 10.23 45.73 -4.70
N GLY A 8 11.45 45.21 -4.52
CA GLY A 8 11.70 43.81 -4.18
C GLY A 8 11.02 43.41 -2.88
N LEU A 9 11.07 44.23 -1.83
CA LEU A 9 10.41 43.95 -0.56
C LEU A 9 8.88 43.88 -0.71
N ARG A 10 8.30 44.81 -1.49
CA ARG A 10 6.83 44.76 -1.76
C ARG A 10 6.42 43.47 -2.48
N VAL A 11 7.16 43.07 -3.51
CA VAL A 11 6.92 41.84 -4.24
C VAL A 11 7.04 40.63 -3.31
N LEU A 12 8.09 40.58 -2.51
CA LEU A 12 8.28 39.51 -1.51
C LEU A 12 7.11 39.42 -0.53
N LEU A 13 6.67 40.56 0.03
CA LEU A 13 5.53 40.58 0.95
C LEU A 13 4.21 40.12 0.27
N VAL A 14 3.95 40.59 -0.95
CA VAL A 14 2.77 40.18 -1.71
C VAL A 14 2.77 38.67 -1.93
N PHE A 15 3.90 38.11 -2.42
CA PHE A 15 3.98 36.66 -2.65
C PHE A 15 4.00 35.86 -1.35
N THR A 16 4.57 36.39 -0.27
CA THR A 16 4.48 35.74 1.06
C THR A 16 3.01 35.61 1.50
N VAL A 17 2.21 36.66 1.33
CA VAL A 17 0.77 36.60 1.66
C VAL A 17 0.03 35.67 0.72
N LEU A 18 0.25 35.78 -0.59
CA LEU A 18 -0.44 34.96 -1.58
C LEU A 18 -0.11 33.46 -1.43
N LEU A 19 1.19 33.13 -1.37
CA LEU A 19 1.63 31.74 -1.39
C LEU A 19 1.84 31.15 0.01
N GLY A 20 2.11 31.97 1.02
CA GLY A 20 2.32 31.53 2.39
C GLY A 20 1.04 31.53 3.25
N VAL A 21 0.03 32.30 2.87
CA VAL A 21 -1.22 32.39 3.64
C VAL A 21 -2.44 32.01 2.81
N LEU A 22 -2.72 32.77 1.74
CA LEU A 22 -3.98 32.57 1.00
C LEU A 22 -4.04 31.22 0.27
N TYR A 23 -2.94 30.81 -0.36
CA TYR A 23 -2.90 29.53 -1.07
C TYR A 23 -3.03 28.32 -0.11
N PRO A 24 -2.25 28.19 0.99
CA PRO A 24 -2.45 27.10 1.94
C PRO A 24 -3.84 27.07 2.57
N LEU A 25 -4.39 28.24 2.93
CA LEU A 25 -5.76 28.32 3.45
C LEU A 25 -6.80 27.90 2.40
N GLY A 26 -6.59 28.25 1.13
CA GLY A 26 -7.44 27.81 0.03
C GLY A 26 -7.41 26.28 -0.14
N ILE A 27 -6.22 25.68 -0.13
CA ILE A 27 -6.07 24.21 -0.19
C ILE A 27 -6.70 23.55 1.04
N TRP A 28 -6.49 24.12 2.23
CA TRP A 28 -7.12 23.62 3.45
C TRP A 28 -8.65 23.66 3.36
N ALA A 29 -9.24 24.75 2.86
CA ALA A 29 -10.69 24.85 2.70
C ALA A 29 -11.23 23.81 1.70
N VAL A 30 -10.55 23.59 0.57
CA VAL A 30 -10.88 22.54 -0.41
C VAL A 30 -10.78 21.14 0.22
N SER A 31 -9.78 20.90 1.07
CA SER A 31 -9.60 19.61 1.75
C SER A 31 -10.74 19.27 2.73
N ARG A 32 -11.60 20.24 3.11
CA ARG A 32 -12.76 20.02 4.00
C ARG A 32 -14.05 19.72 3.22
N ILE A 33 -14.01 19.72 1.89
CA ILE A 33 -15.17 19.35 1.09
C ILE A 33 -15.49 17.86 1.31
N PRO A 34 -16.77 17.49 1.57
CA PRO A 34 -17.16 16.08 1.68
C PRO A 34 -16.72 15.27 0.44
N GLY A 35 -16.09 14.12 0.68
CA GLY A 35 -15.49 13.27 -0.36
C GLY A 35 -14.02 13.55 -0.67
N LEU A 36 -13.47 14.73 -0.31
CA LEU A 36 -12.04 15.03 -0.43
C LEU A 36 -11.31 14.92 0.90
N GLN A 37 -12.01 15.02 2.02
CA GLN A 37 -11.43 15.06 3.36
C GLN A 37 -10.64 13.77 3.67
N SER A 38 -11.16 12.59 3.37
CA SER A 38 -10.45 11.32 3.59
C SER A 38 -9.11 11.27 2.88
N HIS A 39 -9.05 11.72 1.64
CA HIS A 39 -7.80 11.79 0.87
C HIS A 39 -6.81 12.80 1.47
N ALA A 40 -7.30 13.96 1.93
CA ALA A 40 -6.47 14.98 2.56
C ALA A 40 -5.93 14.55 3.94
N GLU A 41 -6.61 13.65 4.62
CA GLU A 41 -6.23 13.10 5.93
C GLU A 41 -5.47 11.76 5.82
N GLY A 42 -5.00 11.39 4.63
CA GLY A 42 -4.14 10.23 4.40
C GLY A 42 -4.89 8.91 4.25
N SER A 43 -6.17 8.95 3.81
CA SER A 43 -6.98 7.76 3.51
C SER A 43 -6.95 6.71 4.65
N VAL A 44 -7.17 7.19 5.88
CA VAL A 44 -7.08 6.39 7.10
C VAL A 44 -8.16 5.31 7.11
N LEU A 45 -7.75 4.07 7.34
CA LEU A 45 -8.63 2.93 7.56
C LEU A 45 -8.98 2.84 9.04
N THR A 46 -10.26 2.60 9.32
CA THR A 46 -10.77 2.49 10.70
C THR A 46 -11.48 1.16 10.93
N ALA A 47 -11.23 0.56 12.09
CA ALA A 47 -11.97 -0.59 12.61
C ALA A 47 -12.47 -0.27 14.01
N ASN A 48 -13.76 -0.50 14.27
CA ASN A 48 -14.38 -0.22 15.59
C ASN A 48 -14.13 1.20 16.10
N GLY A 49 -14.09 2.19 15.18
CA GLY A 49 -13.84 3.60 15.50
C GLY A 49 -12.39 3.96 15.80
N GLN A 50 -11.45 3.03 15.65
CA GLN A 50 -10.02 3.27 15.83
C GLN A 50 -9.29 3.21 14.48
N ALA A 51 -8.30 4.07 14.31
CA ALA A 51 -7.42 4.04 13.14
C ALA A 51 -6.54 2.79 13.19
N VAL A 52 -6.59 1.97 12.13
CA VAL A 52 -5.85 0.71 12.01
C VAL A 52 -4.81 0.73 10.90
N GLY A 53 -4.82 1.74 10.06
CA GLY A 53 -3.86 1.87 8.95
C GLY A 53 -4.27 2.95 7.96
N SER A 54 -3.70 2.89 6.78
CA SER A 54 -4.03 3.74 5.62
C SER A 54 -4.09 2.87 4.37
N SER A 55 -5.04 3.16 3.47
CA SER A 55 -5.10 2.48 2.18
C SER A 55 -3.92 2.82 1.25
N LEU A 56 -3.13 3.84 1.61
CA LEU A 56 -1.97 4.29 0.83
C LEU A 56 -0.65 3.68 1.31
N ILE A 57 -0.65 2.95 2.44
CA ILE A 57 0.59 2.45 3.08
C ILE A 57 0.46 0.95 3.32
N GLY A 58 1.19 0.19 2.51
CA GLY A 58 1.31 -1.26 2.63
C GLY A 58 2.37 -1.64 3.66
N ILE A 59 1.93 -2.16 4.79
CA ILE A 59 2.80 -2.78 5.78
C ILE A 59 2.45 -4.27 5.79
N ASP A 60 3.46 -5.10 5.57
CA ASP A 60 3.25 -6.55 5.56
C ASP A 60 2.86 -7.04 6.96
N PRO A 61 1.68 -7.69 7.10
CA PRO A 61 1.23 -8.14 8.41
C PRO A 61 2.07 -9.32 8.90
N VAL A 62 2.29 -9.35 10.21
CA VAL A 62 2.98 -10.47 10.87
C VAL A 62 1.94 -11.29 11.62
N PRO A 63 1.64 -12.53 11.19
CA PRO A 63 0.69 -13.37 11.89
C PRO A 63 1.24 -13.81 13.25
N ALA A 64 0.35 -13.92 14.24
CA ALA A 64 0.73 -14.42 15.57
C ALA A 64 1.18 -15.90 15.52
N ASP A 65 0.56 -16.68 14.64
CA ASP A 65 0.94 -18.06 14.32
C ASP A 65 1.12 -18.19 12.81
N PRO A 66 2.34 -18.38 12.31
CA PRO A 66 2.60 -18.55 10.88
C PRO A 66 1.86 -19.74 10.23
N ALA A 67 1.49 -20.77 11.01
CA ALA A 67 0.71 -21.90 10.50
C ALA A 67 -0.77 -21.56 10.28
N ARG A 68 -1.24 -20.49 10.91
CA ARG A 68 -2.64 -20.01 10.84
C ARG A 68 -2.74 -18.59 10.30
N ASP A 69 -1.86 -18.23 9.41
CA ASP A 69 -1.79 -16.91 8.83
C ASP A 69 -3.05 -16.54 8.00
N PRO A 70 -3.90 -15.61 8.46
CA PRO A 70 -5.15 -15.24 7.81
C PRO A 70 -5.00 -14.08 6.82
N TYR A 71 -3.80 -13.48 6.71
CA TYR A 71 -3.61 -12.21 6.01
C TYR A 71 -3.19 -12.39 4.56
N PHE A 72 -3.62 -11.48 3.71
CA PHE A 72 -2.95 -11.22 2.45
C PHE A 72 -1.65 -10.45 2.72
N HIS A 73 -0.56 -10.85 2.08
CA HIS A 73 0.75 -10.23 2.18
C HIS A 73 1.00 -9.24 1.07
N THR A 74 1.72 -8.17 1.41
CA THR A 74 2.16 -7.14 0.47
C THR A 74 3.38 -7.58 -0.33
N ARG A 75 3.86 -6.72 -1.22
CA ARG A 75 5.18 -6.85 -1.84
C ARG A 75 6.28 -6.74 -0.78
N PRO A 76 7.45 -7.37 -1.00
CA PRO A 76 8.57 -7.24 -0.07
C PRO A 76 9.02 -5.79 0.08
N THR A 77 9.42 -5.42 1.30
CA THR A 77 10.08 -4.14 1.55
C THR A 77 11.61 -4.30 1.62
N ALA A 78 12.34 -3.29 1.18
CA ALA A 78 13.78 -3.13 1.42
C ALA A 78 14.06 -2.01 2.44
N ALA A 79 13.00 -1.33 2.90
CA ALA A 79 13.08 -0.24 3.89
C ALA A 79 12.86 -0.76 5.31
N SER A 80 13.43 -0.04 6.27
CA SER A 80 13.13 -0.23 7.70
C SER A 80 12.06 0.77 8.11
N LEU A 81 10.88 0.29 8.50
CA LEU A 81 9.79 1.17 8.94
C LEU A 81 10.23 2.08 10.09
N PRO A 82 9.81 3.35 10.11
CA PRO A 82 8.82 3.99 9.22
C PRO A 82 9.41 4.62 7.94
N ALA A 83 10.67 4.36 7.60
CA ALA A 83 11.31 4.94 6.43
C ALA A 83 10.77 4.30 5.13
N SER A 84 10.61 5.12 4.09
CA SER A 84 10.33 4.67 2.73
C SER A 84 11.65 4.54 1.95
N GLY A 85 11.77 3.50 1.14
CA GLY A 85 12.95 3.30 0.29
C GLY A 85 12.95 1.98 -0.45
N GLY A 86 13.66 1.95 -1.57
CA GLY A 86 13.86 0.74 -2.40
C GLY A 86 15.23 0.12 -2.18
N SER A 87 15.43 -1.09 -2.69
CA SER A 87 16.71 -1.81 -2.60
C SER A 87 17.82 -1.16 -3.42
N ASN A 88 17.46 -0.41 -4.47
CA ASN A 88 18.37 0.22 -5.43
C ASN A 88 19.39 -0.77 -6.07
N LYS A 89 19.07 -2.07 -6.08
CA LYS A 89 19.91 -3.12 -6.65
C LYS A 89 19.54 -3.37 -8.12
N GLY A 90 20.53 -3.44 -8.98
CA GLY A 90 20.33 -3.82 -10.39
C GLY A 90 20.00 -5.31 -10.55
N GLY A 91 19.37 -5.69 -11.66
CA GLY A 91 18.88 -7.05 -11.90
C GLY A 91 19.96 -8.15 -11.89
N PHE A 92 21.24 -7.79 -12.11
CA PHE A 92 22.38 -8.72 -12.05
C PHE A 92 23.12 -8.71 -10.69
N ASN A 93 22.61 -7.96 -9.72
CA ASN A 93 23.21 -7.95 -8.37
C ASN A 93 23.01 -9.32 -7.71
N PRO A 94 24.09 -10.01 -7.26
CA PRO A 94 24.00 -11.37 -6.72
C PRO A 94 23.13 -11.46 -5.47
N ASP A 95 23.14 -10.43 -4.61
CA ASP A 95 22.29 -10.43 -3.42
C ASP A 95 20.80 -10.28 -3.78
N LEU A 96 20.47 -9.53 -4.86
CA LEU A 96 19.08 -9.44 -5.33
C LEU A 96 18.61 -10.79 -5.85
N VAL A 97 19.44 -11.45 -6.68
CA VAL A 97 19.13 -12.78 -7.22
C VAL A 97 18.91 -13.79 -6.11
N ALA A 98 19.80 -13.81 -5.10
CA ALA A 98 19.66 -14.68 -3.94
C ALA A 98 18.38 -14.39 -3.15
N SER A 99 18.09 -13.11 -2.85
CA SER A 99 16.87 -12.70 -2.13
C SER A 99 15.59 -13.07 -2.89
N VAL A 100 15.58 -12.94 -4.22
CA VAL A 100 14.44 -13.35 -5.04
C VAL A 100 14.22 -14.86 -4.96
N ALA A 101 15.29 -15.67 -5.05
CA ALA A 101 15.20 -17.12 -4.96
C ALA A 101 14.69 -17.57 -3.59
N GLU A 102 15.20 -16.98 -2.51
CA GLU A 102 14.77 -17.25 -1.14
C GLU A 102 13.28 -16.91 -0.93
N ARG A 103 12.84 -15.72 -1.33
CA ARG A 103 11.44 -15.29 -1.24
C ARG A 103 10.53 -16.20 -2.06
N LYS A 104 10.96 -16.57 -3.26
CA LYS A 104 10.21 -17.48 -4.13
C LYS A 104 9.97 -18.83 -3.47
N ALA A 105 10.99 -19.41 -2.85
CA ALA A 105 10.88 -20.66 -2.12
C ALA A 105 9.96 -20.54 -0.88
N ALA A 106 10.13 -19.48 -0.08
CA ALA A 106 9.31 -19.23 1.10
C ALA A 106 7.82 -19.05 0.77
N ILE A 107 7.49 -18.27 -0.27
CA ILE A 107 6.11 -18.05 -0.71
C ILE A 107 5.53 -19.34 -1.27
N ALA A 108 6.27 -20.08 -2.09
CA ALA A 108 5.83 -21.36 -2.63
C ALA A 108 5.48 -22.36 -1.51
N GLN A 109 6.30 -22.42 -0.46
CA GLN A 109 6.06 -23.24 0.72
C GLN A 109 4.82 -22.77 1.49
N ARG A 110 4.69 -21.46 1.75
CA ARG A 110 3.54 -20.87 2.47
C ARG A 110 2.22 -21.13 1.76
N GLU A 111 2.18 -20.94 0.45
CA GLU A 111 0.96 -21.09 -0.36
C GLU A 111 0.72 -22.54 -0.84
N GLY A 112 1.70 -23.43 -0.69
CA GLY A 112 1.59 -24.84 -1.12
C GLY A 112 1.59 -25.01 -2.63
N VAL A 113 2.36 -24.20 -3.36
CA VAL A 113 2.44 -24.18 -4.82
C VAL A 113 3.86 -24.43 -5.33
N SER A 114 3.98 -24.68 -6.65
CA SER A 114 5.31 -24.69 -7.29
C SER A 114 5.97 -23.31 -7.23
N PRO A 115 7.30 -23.20 -7.01
CA PRO A 115 8.02 -21.95 -7.11
C PRO A 115 7.75 -21.19 -8.43
N ASP A 116 7.51 -21.88 -9.53
CA ASP A 116 7.24 -21.26 -10.82
C ASP A 116 5.86 -20.60 -10.92
N ALA A 117 4.95 -20.92 -10.02
CA ALA A 117 3.65 -20.26 -9.92
C ALA A 117 3.72 -18.91 -9.15
N VAL A 118 4.84 -18.60 -8.48
CA VAL A 118 4.98 -17.37 -7.70
C VAL A 118 5.20 -16.17 -8.62
N PRO A 119 4.30 -15.15 -8.60
CA PRO A 119 4.41 -13.98 -9.48
C PRO A 119 5.64 -13.11 -9.15
N ALA A 120 6.09 -12.33 -10.13
CA ALA A 120 7.29 -11.52 -10.01
C ALA A 120 7.17 -10.42 -8.93
N ASP A 121 6.01 -9.79 -8.79
CA ASP A 121 5.77 -8.76 -7.78
C ASP A 121 5.81 -9.30 -6.34
N ALA A 122 5.45 -10.56 -6.14
CA ALA A 122 5.55 -11.23 -4.85
C ALA A 122 6.99 -11.33 -4.31
N VAL A 123 7.99 -11.32 -5.19
CA VAL A 123 9.42 -11.50 -4.84
C VAL A 123 10.28 -10.26 -5.04
N THR A 124 9.75 -9.23 -5.74
CA THR A 124 10.46 -7.98 -6.02
C THR A 124 9.99 -6.88 -5.07
N ALA A 125 10.94 -6.28 -4.36
CA ALA A 125 10.64 -5.18 -3.45
C ALA A 125 10.03 -3.98 -4.19
N SER A 126 9.06 -3.31 -3.55
CA SER A 126 8.54 -2.07 -4.08
C SER A 126 9.58 -0.95 -4.00
N ALA A 127 9.49 0.05 -4.87
CA ALA A 127 10.42 1.18 -4.89
C ALA A 127 10.26 2.07 -3.64
N SER A 128 9.04 2.17 -3.11
CA SER A 128 8.75 2.90 -1.87
C SER A 128 9.02 2.06 -0.62
N GLY A 129 8.95 0.73 -0.72
CA GLY A 129 8.91 -0.20 0.41
C GLY A 129 7.59 -0.17 1.19
N LEU A 130 6.59 0.61 0.70
CA LEU A 130 5.30 0.84 1.35
C LEU A 130 4.13 0.70 0.35
N ASP A 131 4.34 0.02 -0.77
CA ASP A 131 3.32 -0.19 -1.80
C ASP A 131 2.13 -0.98 -1.21
N PRO A 132 0.91 -0.43 -1.17
CA PRO A 132 -0.24 -1.12 -0.64
C PRO A 132 -0.81 -2.15 -1.60
N ASP A 133 -0.42 -2.09 -2.89
CA ASP A 133 -1.03 -2.88 -3.94
C ASP A 133 -0.15 -4.07 -4.36
N ILE A 134 -0.81 -5.16 -4.67
CA ILE A 134 -0.21 -6.37 -5.25
C ILE A 134 -0.91 -6.72 -6.57
N SER A 135 -0.28 -7.52 -7.41
CA SER A 135 -0.94 -8.04 -8.62
C SER A 135 -2.13 -8.93 -8.27
N ILE A 136 -3.12 -8.98 -9.19
CA ILE A 136 -4.25 -9.93 -9.08
C ILE A 136 -3.72 -11.37 -8.99
N ALA A 137 -2.67 -11.71 -9.74
CA ALA A 137 -2.06 -13.03 -9.71
C ALA A 137 -1.50 -13.37 -8.31
N TYR A 138 -0.87 -12.41 -7.63
CA TYR A 138 -0.37 -12.63 -6.28
C TYR A 138 -1.49 -12.69 -5.25
N ALA A 139 -2.55 -11.91 -5.40
CA ALA A 139 -3.74 -12.02 -4.55
C ALA A 139 -4.43 -13.38 -4.73
N ASP A 140 -4.65 -13.82 -5.97
CA ASP A 140 -5.27 -15.11 -6.28
C ASP A 140 -4.49 -16.30 -5.69
N LEU A 141 -3.15 -16.22 -5.71
CA LEU A 141 -2.28 -17.24 -5.13
C LEU A 141 -2.56 -17.46 -3.62
N GLN A 142 -2.89 -16.38 -2.91
CA GLN A 142 -3.07 -16.37 -1.45
C GLN A 142 -4.49 -16.78 -1.01
N ILE A 143 -5.49 -16.78 -1.90
CA ILE A 143 -6.91 -17.03 -1.57
C ILE A 143 -7.09 -18.36 -0.82
N ALA A 144 -6.45 -19.43 -1.27
CA ALA A 144 -6.65 -20.76 -0.69
C ALA A 144 -6.20 -20.84 0.77
N ARG A 145 -5.07 -20.21 1.10
CA ARG A 145 -4.56 -20.12 2.47
C ARG A 145 -5.46 -19.24 3.35
N VAL A 146 -5.78 -18.05 2.88
CA VAL A 146 -6.63 -17.12 3.63
C VAL A 146 -8.01 -17.75 3.90
N ALA A 147 -8.67 -18.33 2.90
CA ALA A 147 -9.95 -19.00 3.07
C ALA A 147 -9.89 -20.13 4.12
N ARG A 148 -8.84 -20.96 4.07
CA ARG A 148 -8.64 -22.06 5.04
C ARG A 148 -8.43 -21.55 6.46
N ASN A 149 -7.68 -20.48 6.63
CA ASN A 149 -7.27 -20.00 7.96
C ASN A 149 -8.30 -19.05 8.61
N THR A 150 -9.17 -18.41 7.80
CA THR A 150 -10.29 -17.59 8.28
C THR A 150 -11.61 -18.37 8.39
N GLY A 151 -11.70 -19.54 7.77
CA GLY A 151 -12.95 -20.29 7.67
C GLY A 151 -13.95 -19.74 6.64
N LEU A 152 -13.60 -18.68 5.92
CA LEU A 152 -14.45 -18.10 4.88
C LEU A 152 -14.49 -19.00 3.64
N PRO A 153 -15.63 -19.09 2.94
CA PRO A 153 -15.69 -19.76 1.64
C PRO A 153 -14.71 -19.12 0.64
N GLY A 154 -13.95 -19.92 -0.10
CA GLY A 154 -13.00 -19.39 -1.08
C GLY A 154 -13.63 -18.48 -2.14
N ALA A 155 -14.92 -18.72 -2.49
CA ALA A 155 -15.67 -17.82 -3.37
C ALA A 155 -15.91 -16.43 -2.75
N ALA A 156 -16.14 -16.36 -1.43
CA ALA A 156 -16.31 -15.10 -0.71
C ALA A 156 -14.99 -14.33 -0.66
N VAL A 157 -13.87 -15.00 -0.36
CA VAL A 157 -12.54 -14.37 -0.37
C VAL A 157 -12.20 -13.86 -1.77
N ARG A 158 -12.49 -14.62 -2.84
CA ARG A 158 -12.30 -14.17 -4.24
C ARG A 158 -13.15 -12.94 -4.58
N ALA A 159 -14.39 -12.89 -4.09
CA ALA A 159 -15.26 -11.73 -4.29
C ALA A 159 -14.70 -10.46 -3.59
N LEU A 160 -14.08 -10.63 -2.43
CA LEU A 160 -13.38 -9.53 -1.74
C LEU A 160 -12.16 -9.07 -2.55
N VAL A 161 -11.33 -9.98 -3.07
CA VAL A 161 -10.21 -9.63 -3.96
C VAL A 161 -10.71 -8.81 -5.15
N ALA A 162 -11.75 -9.26 -5.84
CA ALA A 162 -12.31 -8.52 -6.96
C ALA A 162 -12.84 -7.12 -6.56
N LYS A 163 -13.46 -7.00 -5.39
CA LYS A 163 -13.99 -5.72 -4.88
C LYS A 163 -12.88 -4.71 -4.59
N TYR A 164 -11.73 -5.17 -4.10
CA TYR A 164 -10.60 -4.29 -3.75
C TYR A 164 -9.51 -4.26 -4.82
N THR A 165 -9.85 -4.68 -6.04
CA THR A 165 -9.06 -4.48 -7.25
C THR A 165 -9.38 -3.12 -7.84
N SER A 166 -8.37 -2.32 -8.12
CA SER A 166 -8.48 -1.00 -8.74
C SER A 166 -7.55 -0.89 -9.95
N GLY A 167 -7.69 0.19 -10.75
CA GLY A 167 -6.83 0.44 -11.91
C GLY A 167 -7.48 0.11 -13.25
N ASP A 168 -8.79 -0.08 -13.29
CA ASP A 168 -9.53 -0.26 -14.54
C ASP A 168 -9.49 1.02 -15.38
N GLY A 169 -8.65 1.04 -16.40
CA GLY A 169 -8.60 2.12 -17.40
C GLY A 169 -7.25 2.76 -17.62
N ILE A 170 -6.49 3.11 -16.59
CA ILE A 170 -5.14 3.67 -16.73
C ILE A 170 -4.23 3.01 -15.71
N GLY A 171 -3.23 2.27 -16.16
CA GLY A 171 -2.27 1.56 -15.32
C GLY A 171 -2.46 0.05 -15.32
N ILE A 172 -1.77 -0.61 -14.41
CA ILE A 172 -1.88 -2.05 -14.18
C ILE A 172 -2.84 -2.24 -13.02
N PRO A 173 -3.91 -3.04 -13.16
CA PRO A 173 -4.81 -3.34 -12.04
C PRO A 173 -4.06 -3.92 -10.85
N GLY A 174 -4.35 -3.40 -9.66
CA GLY A 174 -3.76 -3.82 -8.39
C GLY A 174 -4.82 -4.10 -7.33
N VAL A 175 -4.50 -4.95 -6.37
CA VAL A 175 -5.35 -5.30 -5.22
C VAL A 175 -4.80 -4.62 -3.99
N ASN A 176 -5.60 -3.76 -3.35
CA ASN A 176 -5.20 -3.05 -2.14
C ASN A 176 -5.23 -3.97 -0.91
N VAL A 177 -4.05 -4.35 -0.43
CA VAL A 177 -3.90 -5.33 0.66
C VAL A 177 -4.42 -4.81 2.01
N PRO A 178 -4.14 -3.57 2.45
CA PRO A 178 -4.70 -3.02 3.69
C PRO A 178 -6.23 -3.06 3.74
N GLU A 179 -6.88 -2.60 2.69
CA GLU A 179 -8.36 -2.61 2.60
C GLU A 179 -8.92 -4.03 2.54
N LEU A 180 -8.27 -4.91 1.77
CA LEU A 180 -8.65 -6.31 1.63
C LEU A 180 -8.56 -7.04 2.97
N ASN A 181 -7.45 -6.90 3.71
CA ASN A 181 -7.29 -7.54 5.02
C ASN A 181 -8.32 -7.05 6.03
N LEU A 182 -8.63 -5.74 6.02
CA LEU A 182 -9.68 -5.19 6.86
C LEU A 182 -11.05 -5.80 6.53
N ALA A 183 -11.37 -5.96 5.24
CA ALA A 183 -12.63 -6.54 4.80
C ALA A 183 -12.72 -8.05 5.12
N VAL A 184 -11.63 -8.80 5.02
CA VAL A 184 -11.56 -10.21 5.43
C VAL A 184 -11.83 -10.35 6.92
N ALA A 185 -11.17 -9.54 7.76
CA ALA A 185 -11.39 -9.55 9.21
C ALA A 185 -12.84 -9.17 9.60
N GLN A 186 -13.47 -8.25 8.88
CA GLN A 186 -14.88 -7.92 9.07
C GLN A 186 -15.82 -9.06 8.68
N ALA A 187 -15.50 -9.77 7.58
CA ALA A 187 -16.31 -10.90 7.13
C ALA A 187 -16.18 -12.13 8.03
N GLU A 188 -15.03 -12.32 8.70
CA GLU A 188 -14.80 -13.38 9.68
C GLU A 188 -15.60 -13.14 10.98
N ALA A 189 -15.85 -11.87 11.34
CA ALA A 189 -16.56 -11.49 12.56
C ALA A 189 -18.10 -11.68 12.47
N HIS A 190 -18.64 -11.99 11.29
CA HIS A 190 -20.07 -12.20 11.01
C HIS A 190 -20.39 -13.64 10.66
#